data_03a87ff53712d44432d2efaf21f48f15
#
_entry.id   03a87ff53712d44432d2efaf21f48f15
#
_cell.length_a   1.000
_cell.length_b   1.000
_cell.length_c   1.000
_cell.angle_alpha   90.00
_cell.angle_beta   90.00
_cell.angle_gamma   90.00
#
_symmetry.space_group_name_H-M   'P 1'
#
loop_
_entity.id
_entity.type
_entity.pdbx_description
1 polymer ?
#
loop_
_entity_poly.entity_id
_entity_poly.type
_entity_poly.pdbx_seq_one_letter_code
_entity_poly.pdbx_strand_id
1 'polypeptide(L)'
;VGTTPSQSTIAIDPEIIDLAEDFLRRRRDSITHIGALIDANAMGELRRVGHELKGTAGSYGFAELSRVGAALEAAALQEDPARARDALAHMTSFLERVTLVTA
;
A
#
# COMPACT_ATOMS: atom_id res chain seq x y z
N VAL A 1 -9.00 27.51 5.48
CA VAL A 1 -7.70 26.89 5.52
C VAL A 1 -7.66 25.68 4.62
N GLY A 2 -6.77 25.71 3.71
CA GLY A 2 -6.61 24.60 2.77
C GLY A 2 -6.36 23.30 3.52
N THR A 3 -7.21 22.34 3.25
CA THR A 3 -6.98 20.98 3.71
C THR A 3 -6.01 20.30 2.76
N THR A 4 -4.79 20.83 2.68
CA THR A 4 -3.74 20.10 1.99
C THR A 4 -3.51 18.83 2.80
N PRO A 5 -3.63 17.63 2.21
CA PRO A 5 -3.32 16.43 2.96
C PRO A 5 -1.92 16.58 3.53
N SER A 6 -1.81 16.46 4.84
CA SER A 6 -0.50 16.53 5.47
C SER A 6 0.36 15.41 4.88
N GLN A 7 1.56 15.77 4.45
CA GLN A 7 2.51 14.78 3.98
C GLN A 7 2.90 13.89 5.14
N SER A 8 2.95 12.58 4.90
CA SER A 8 3.41 11.64 5.89
C SER A 8 4.93 11.50 5.78
N THR A 9 5.63 12.00 6.80
CA THR A 9 7.08 11.88 6.86
C THR A 9 7.43 10.69 7.75
N ILE A 10 8.19 9.76 7.21
CA ILE A 10 8.57 8.54 7.92
C ILE A 10 10.09 8.46 8.01
N ALA A 11 10.58 8.29 9.25
CA ALA A 11 12.01 8.14 9.48
C ALA A 11 12.44 6.69 9.25
N ILE A 12 13.47 6.50 8.45
CA ILE A 12 13.99 5.19 8.07
C ILE A 12 15.48 5.11 8.40
N ASP A 13 15.92 3.96 8.89
CA ASP A 13 17.33 3.68 9.12
C ASP A 13 18.13 3.99 7.85
N PRO A 14 19.22 4.78 7.93
CA PRO A 14 20.04 5.11 6.77
C PRO A 14 20.56 3.90 5.99
N GLU A 15 20.74 2.76 6.67
CA GLU A 15 21.24 1.54 6.03
C GLU A 15 20.24 0.92 5.06
N ILE A 16 18.95 1.18 5.25
CA ILE A 16 17.89 0.55 4.43
C ILE A 16 17.04 1.55 3.67
N ILE A 17 17.36 2.86 3.75
CA ILE A 17 16.51 3.87 3.10
C ILE A 17 16.41 3.66 1.58
N ASP A 18 17.49 3.26 0.93
CA ASP A 18 17.46 3.01 -0.50
C ASP A 18 16.53 1.84 -0.85
N LEU A 19 16.54 0.80 -0.02
CA LEU A 19 15.64 -0.33 -0.18
C LEU A 19 14.19 0.07 0.03
N ALA A 20 13.96 0.92 1.03
CA ALA A 20 12.60 1.41 1.32
C ALA A 20 12.06 2.27 0.19
N GLU A 21 12.90 3.15 -0.38
CA GLU A 21 12.51 3.97 -1.53
C GLU A 21 12.20 3.12 -2.75
N ASP A 22 13.02 2.09 -3.01
CA ASP A 22 12.80 1.16 -4.10
C ASP A 22 11.49 0.39 -3.90
N PHE A 23 11.22 -0.04 -2.68
CA PHE A 23 9.96 -0.70 -2.33
C PHE A 23 8.76 0.18 -2.66
N LEU A 24 8.79 1.46 -2.23
CA LEU A 24 7.70 2.39 -2.51
C LEU A 24 7.51 2.63 -4.00
N ARG A 25 8.61 2.74 -4.75
CA ARG A 25 8.53 2.90 -6.21
C ARG A 25 7.84 1.71 -6.85
N ARG A 26 8.20 0.49 -6.45
CA ARG A 26 7.57 -0.73 -6.96
C ARG A 26 6.09 -0.79 -6.59
N ARG A 27 5.73 -0.28 -5.42
CA ARG A 27 4.31 -0.26 -5.00
C ARG A 27 3.52 0.73 -5.84
N ARG A 28 4.12 1.85 -6.25
CA ARG A 28 3.47 2.77 -7.17
C ARG A 28 3.17 2.08 -8.51
N ASP A 29 4.14 1.32 -9.01
CA ASP A 29 3.96 0.57 -10.25
C ASP A 29 2.90 -0.52 -10.13
N SER A 30 2.68 -1.06 -8.95
CA SER A 30 1.73 -2.16 -8.74
C SER A 30 0.26 -1.68 -8.64
N ILE A 31 0.01 -0.38 -8.53
CA ILE A 31 -1.36 0.14 -8.41
C ILE A 31 -2.23 -0.29 -9.59
N THR A 32 -1.72 -0.17 -10.81
CA THR A 32 -2.46 -0.58 -12.02
C THR A 32 -2.75 -2.08 -12.00
N HIS A 33 -1.78 -2.89 -11.58
CA HIS A 33 -1.95 -4.34 -11.50
C HIS A 33 -3.04 -4.72 -10.49
N ILE A 34 -3.01 -4.09 -9.30
CA ILE A 34 -4.02 -4.37 -8.27
C ILE A 34 -5.41 -3.98 -8.78
N GLY A 35 -5.53 -2.82 -9.43
CA GLY A 35 -6.79 -2.40 -10.04
C GLY A 35 -7.31 -3.40 -11.06
N ALA A 36 -6.41 -3.94 -11.89
CA ALA A 36 -6.78 -4.96 -12.86
C ALA A 36 -7.27 -6.25 -12.21
N LEU A 37 -6.66 -6.66 -11.09
CA LEU A 37 -7.11 -7.84 -10.34
C LEU A 37 -8.53 -7.63 -9.78
N ILE A 38 -8.82 -6.44 -9.27
CA ILE A 38 -10.15 -6.11 -8.76
C ILE A 38 -11.16 -6.16 -9.89
N ASP A 39 -10.86 -5.53 -11.02
CA ASP A 39 -11.76 -5.48 -12.17
C ASP A 39 -12.03 -6.87 -12.74
N ALA A 40 -11.04 -7.75 -12.71
CA ALA A 40 -11.17 -9.13 -13.18
C ALA A 40 -11.79 -10.05 -12.14
N ASN A 41 -12.12 -9.53 -10.96
CA ASN A 41 -12.63 -10.33 -9.83
C ASN A 41 -11.68 -11.48 -9.46
N ALA A 42 -10.37 -11.25 -9.60
CA ALA A 42 -9.34 -12.23 -9.32
C ALA A 42 -9.01 -12.25 -7.82
N MET A 43 -9.97 -12.68 -7.01
CA MET A 43 -9.90 -12.55 -5.56
C MET A 43 -8.80 -13.39 -4.92
N GLY A 44 -8.50 -14.57 -5.47
CA GLY A 44 -7.42 -15.40 -4.95
C GLY A 44 -6.05 -14.73 -5.09
N GLU A 45 -5.77 -14.12 -6.24
CA GLU A 45 -4.52 -13.38 -6.44
C GLU A 45 -4.50 -12.10 -5.62
N LEU A 46 -5.63 -11.39 -5.54
CA LEU A 46 -5.74 -10.18 -4.75
C LEU A 46 -5.46 -10.44 -3.28
N ARG A 47 -5.97 -11.56 -2.75
CA ARG A 47 -5.71 -12.00 -1.39
C ARG A 47 -4.21 -12.16 -1.14
N ARG A 48 -3.53 -12.82 -2.07
CA ARG A 48 -2.08 -13.05 -1.96
C ARG A 48 -1.30 -11.74 -1.98
N VAL A 49 -1.66 -10.85 -2.91
CA VAL A 49 -1.04 -9.54 -3.02
C VAL A 49 -1.21 -8.74 -1.72
N GLY A 50 -2.44 -8.73 -1.17
CA GLY A 50 -2.71 -8.04 0.08
C GLY A 50 -1.92 -8.60 1.25
N HIS A 51 -1.84 -9.93 1.33
CA HIS A 51 -1.09 -10.60 2.38
C HIS A 51 0.41 -10.24 2.33
N GLU A 52 1.00 -10.29 1.14
CA GLU A 52 2.41 -9.96 0.95
C GLU A 52 2.69 -8.49 1.24
N LEU A 53 1.80 -7.61 0.80
CA LEU A 53 1.93 -6.17 1.06
C LEU A 53 1.89 -5.88 2.55
N LYS A 54 0.96 -6.52 3.27
CA LYS A 54 0.85 -6.36 4.72
C LYS A 54 2.17 -6.70 5.41
N GLY A 55 2.76 -7.84 5.07
CA GLY A 55 4.00 -8.28 5.67
C GLY A 55 5.19 -7.41 5.31
N THR A 56 5.37 -7.14 4.02
CA THR A 56 6.54 -6.39 3.54
C THR A 56 6.50 -4.94 4.02
N ALA A 57 5.35 -4.28 3.90
CA ALA A 57 5.21 -2.90 4.37
C ALA A 57 5.43 -2.81 5.88
N GLY A 58 4.93 -3.80 6.62
CA GLY A 58 5.15 -3.86 8.06
C GLY A 58 6.63 -3.97 8.43
N SER A 59 7.40 -4.73 7.65
CA SER A 59 8.83 -4.91 7.92
C SER A 59 9.63 -3.61 7.71
N TYR A 60 9.15 -2.70 6.88
CA TYR A 60 9.75 -1.37 6.71
C TYR A 60 9.23 -0.34 7.72
N GLY A 61 8.23 -0.70 8.51
CA GLY A 61 7.60 0.24 9.44
C GLY A 61 6.54 1.12 8.78
N PHE A 62 6.07 0.79 7.58
CA PHE A 62 5.00 1.52 6.90
C PHE A 62 3.64 1.03 7.39
N ALA A 63 3.28 1.44 8.60
CA ALA A 63 2.07 0.94 9.27
C ALA A 63 0.79 1.19 8.45
N GLU A 64 0.67 2.35 7.85
CA GLU A 64 -0.51 2.69 7.03
C GLU A 64 -0.61 1.78 5.81
N LEU A 65 0.50 1.56 5.12
CA LEU A 65 0.53 0.70 3.94
C LEU A 65 0.31 -0.77 4.32
N SER A 66 0.80 -1.19 5.48
CA SER A 66 0.53 -2.53 6.01
C SER A 66 -0.97 -2.73 6.25
N ARG A 67 -1.66 -1.71 6.77
CA ARG A 67 -3.11 -1.76 6.95
C ARG A 67 -3.85 -1.84 5.62
N VAL A 68 -3.34 -1.17 4.58
CA VAL A 68 -3.90 -1.31 3.23
C VAL A 68 -3.80 -2.77 2.77
N GLY A 69 -2.63 -3.39 2.97
CA GLY A 69 -2.46 -4.81 2.62
C GLY A 69 -3.46 -5.70 3.33
N ALA A 70 -3.66 -5.48 4.63
CA ALA A 70 -4.64 -6.23 5.42
C ALA A 70 -6.06 -6.01 4.89
N ALA A 71 -6.40 -4.77 4.51
CA ALA A 71 -7.72 -4.44 3.98
C ALA A 71 -7.97 -5.11 2.63
N LEU A 72 -6.96 -5.15 1.74
CA LEU A 72 -7.05 -5.86 0.47
C LEU A 72 -7.26 -7.35 0.69
N GLU A 73 -6.51 -7.94 1.60
CA GLU A 73 -6.65 -9.35 1.94
C GLU A 73 -8.05 -9.67 2.45
N ALA A 74 -8.56 -8.86 3.38
CA ALA A 74 -9.89 -9.04 3.94
C ALA A 74 -10.98 -8.87 2.88
N ALA A 75 -10.86 -7.85 2.03
CA ALA A 75 -11.81 -7.62 0.95
C ALA A 75 -11.85 -8.80 -0.02
N ALA A 76 -10.68 -9.36 -0.34
CA ALA A 76 -10.60 -10.53 -1.22
C ALA A 76 -11.24 -11.75 -0.58
N LEU A 77 -11.01 -11.99 0.71
CA LEU A 77 -11.63 -13.09 1.44
C LEU A 77 -13.14 -12.98 1.47
N GLN A 78 -13.67 -11.76 1.54
CA GLN A 78 -15.12 -11.49 1.56
C GLN A 78 -15.70 -11.33 0.16
N GLU A 79 -14.87 -11.44 -0.87
CA GLU A 79 -15.23 -11.22 -2.26
C GLU A 79 -15.98 -9.89 -2.45
N ASP A 80 -15.41 -8.83 -1.88
CA ASP A 80 -15.99 -7.50 -1.86
C ASP A 80 -15.13 -6.52 -2.67
N PRO A 81 -15.41 -6.38 -3.98
CA PRO A 81 -14.61 -5.49 -4.83
C PRO A 81 -14.72 -4.01 -4.44
N ALA A 82 -15.83 -3.58 -3.88
CA ALA A 82 -15.97 -2.17 -3.46
C ALA A 82 -15.00 -1.86 -2.32
N ARG A 83 -14.88 -2.74 -1.34
CA ARG A 83 -13.91 -2.56 -0.26
C ARG A 83 -12.47 -2.65 -0.76
N ALA A 84 -12.22 -3.52 -1.75
CA ALA A 84 -10.91 -3.61 -2.36
C ALA A 84 -10.54 -2.29 -3.04
N ARG A 85 -11.47 -1.66 -3.75
CA ARG A 85 -11.24 -0.36 -4.38
C ARG A 85 -10.98 0.73 -3.36
N ASP A 86 -11.67 0.72 -2.23
CA ASP A 86 -11.41 1.66 -1.14
C ASP A 86 -9.99 1.50 -0.60
N ALA A 87 -9.55 0.26 -0.41
CA ALA A 87 -8.19 -0.02 0.05
C ALA A 87 -7.15 0.47 -0.97
N LEU A 88 -7.41 0.25 -2.27
CA LEU A 88 -6.53 0.72 -3.33
C LEU A 88 -6.45 2.25 -3.35
N ALA A 89 -7.56 2.93 -3.12
CA ALA A 89 -7.58 4.39 -3.03
C ALA A 89 -6.71 4.89 -1.86
N HIS A 90 -6.76 4.22 -0.72
CA HIS A 90 -5.90 4.53 0.42
C HIS A 90 -4.43 4.30 0.09
N MET A 91 -4.11 3.23 -0.64
CA MET A 91 -2.75 2.95 -1.08
C MET A 91 -2.24 4.08 -1.97
N THR A 92 -3.04 4.49 -2.96
CA THR A 92 -2.68 5.57 -3.87
C THR A 92 -2.42 6.86 -3.10
N SER A 93 -3.31 7.21 -2.19
CA SER A 93 -3.17 8.42 -1.37
C SER A 93 -1.90 8.37 -0.53
N PHE A 94 -1.61 7.24 0.12
CA PHE A 94 -0.40 7.09 0.91
C PHE A 94 0.85 7.30 0.05
N LEU A 95 0.90 6.65 -1.11
CA LEU A 95 2.07 6.70 -1.98
C LEU A 95 2.29 8.09 -2.59
N GLU A 96 1.24 8.90 -2.71
CA GLU A 96 1.34 10.28 -3.20
C GLU A 96 1.92 11.22 -2.16
N ARG A 97 1.70 10.96 -0.87
CA ARG A 97 2.07 11.92 0.19
C ARG A 97 3.23 11.46 1.09
N VAL A 98 3.71 10.22 0.91
CA VAL A 98 4.78 9.71 1.77
C VAL A 98 6.12 10.33 1.40
N THR A 99 6.88 10.71 2.42
CA THR A 99 8.26 11.20 2.27
C THR A 99 9.12 10.47 3.28
N LEU A 100 10.25 9.95 2.84
CA LEU A 100 11.20 9.27 3.72
C LEU A 100 12.33 10.21 4.11
N VAL A 101 12.71 10.14 5.38
CA VAL A 101 13.86 10.86 5.90
C VAL A 101 14.74 9.87 6.66
N THR A 102 16.02 10.16 6.76
CA THR A 102 16.92 9.31 7.55
C THR A 102 16.68 9.52 9.03
N ALA A 103 16.62 8.42 9.73
CA ALA A 103 16.44 8.47 11.18
C ALA A 103 17.73 8.95 11.88
#